data_c629897e41329b52667795cd826349a0
#
_entry.id   c629897e41329b52667795cd826349a0
#
_cell.length_a   1.000
_cell.length_b   1.000
_cell.length_c   1.000
_cell.angle_alpha   90.00
_cell.angle_beta   90.00
_cell.angle_gamma   90.00
#
_symmetry.space_group_name_H-M   'P 1'
#
loop_
_entity.id
_entity.type
_entity.pdbx_description
1 polymer ?
#
loop_
_entity_poly.entity_id
_entity_poly.type
_entity_poly.pdbx_seq_one_letter_code
_entity_poly.pdbx_strand_id
1 'polypeptide(L)'
;MTTFRTAYVYVRDSFAGLLSETDEGYVFEYDKAYLSSPGASPVSLTLPLSETPYVSKTLFPFFDGLIPEGWLLEVVSRNWKLDPQDRFGLLLVACRDGIGNVSVTDQKEAIE
;
A
#
# COMPACT_ATOMS: atom_id res chain seq x y z
N MET A 1 -22.62 2.47 8.53
CA MET A 1 -21.81 3.12 7.49
C MET A 1 -20.42 2.49 7.47
N THR A 2 -19.95 2.15 6.31
CA THR A 2 -18.64 1.52 6.17
C THR A 2 -17.57 2.59 6.10
N THR A 3 -16.50 2.41 6.87
CA THR A 3 -15.35 3.29 6.82
C THR A 3 -14.27 2.63 5.97
N PHE A 4 -13.84 3.31 4.93
CA PHE A 4 -12.79 2.80 4.04
C PHE A 4 -11.44 3.29 4.51
N ARG A 5 -10.46 2.42 4.42
CA ARG A 5 -9.11 2.73 4.84
C ARG A 5 -8.28 3.24 3.67
N THR A 6 -7.30 4.07 3.99
CA THR A 6 -6.37 4.61 3.00
C THR A 6 -4.96 4.35 3.49
N ALA A 7 -4.11 3.91 2.56
CA ALA A 7 -2.70 3.68 2.85
C ALA A 7 -1.85 4.65 2.05
N TYR A 8 -0.77 5.12 2.66
CA TYR A 8 0.19 6.01 2.00
C TYR A 8 1.36 5.18 1.53
N VAL A 9 1.69 5.31 0.25
CA VAL A 9 2.72 4.50 -0.39
C VAL A 9 3.94 5.38 -0.66
N TYR A 10 5.11 4.92 -0.22
CA TYR A 10 6.36 5.64 -0.36
C TYR A 10 7.34 4.82 -1.19
N VAL A 11 8.12 5.51 -1.99
CA VAL A 11 9.24 4.91 -2.70
C VAL A 11 10.49 5.65 -2.24
N ARG A 12 11.41 4.95 -1.59
CA ARG A 12 12.65 5.54 -1.08
C ARG A 12 12.39 6.80 -0.27
N ASP A 13 11.44 6.73 0.64
CA ASP A 13 11.07 7.84 1.53
C ASP A 13 10.32 8.98 0.85
N SER A 14 10.04 8.87 -0.45
CA SER A 14 9.24 9.87 -1.15
C SER A 14 7.80 9.41 -1.23
N PHE A 15 6.86 10.28 -0.87
CA PHE A 15 5.45 9.94 -0.96
C PHE A 15 5.07 9.77 -2.43
N ALA A 16 4.66 8.56 -2.79
CA ALA A 16 4.40 8.23 -4.19
C ALA A 16 2.93 8.22 -4.54
N GLY A 17 2.05 7.86 -3.60
CA GLY A 17 0.63 7.80 -3.92
C GLY A 17 -0.21 7.22 -2.80
N LEU A 18 -1.49 7.09 -3.09
CA LEU A 18 -2.49 6.59 -2.15
C LEU A 18 -3.09 5.28 -2.63
N LEU A 19 -3.17 4.32 -1.73
CA LEU A 19 -3.89 3.08 -1.95
C LEU A 19 -5.11 3.12 -1.05
N SER A 20 -6.29 3.06 -1.65
CA SER A 20 -7.55 3.23 -0.92
C SER A 20 -8.46 2.04 -1.11
N GLU A 21 -9.21 1.71 -0.05
CA GLU A 21 -10.33 0.78 -0.17
C GLU A 21 -11.55 1.52 -0.67
N THR A 22 -12.39 0.82 -1.44
CA THR A 22 -13.70 1.34 -1.85
C THR A 22 -14.72 0.22 -1.68
N ASP A 23 -15.99 0.56 -1.86
CA ASP A 23 -17.04 -0.45 -1.78
C ASP A 23 -16.98 -1.45 -2.93
N GLU A 24 -16.19 -1.17 -3.97
CA GLU A 24 -16.06 -2.04 -5.12
C GLU A 24 -14.67 -2.67 -5.23
N GLY A 25 -13.76 -2.35 -4.31
CA GLY A 25 -12.42 -2.90 -4.36
C GLY A 25 -11.38 -1.91 -3.88
N TYR A 26 -10.38 -1.66 -4.74
CA TYR A 26 -9.24 -0.84 -4.37
C TYR A 26 -8.87 0.12 -5.47
N VAL A 27 -8.30 1.27 -5.09
CA VAL A 27 -7.81 2.28 -6.03
C VAL A 27 -6.41 2.67 -5.61
N PHE A 28 -5.48 2.69 -6.57
CA PHE A 28 -4.16 3.25 -6.35
C PHE A 28 -3.95 4.43 -7.27
N GLU A 29 -3.60 5.57 -6.70
CA GLU A 29 -3.42 6.80 -7.45
C GLU A 29 -2.07 7.42 -7.09
N TYR A 30 -1.24 7.66 -8.10
CA TYR A 30 0.03 8.36 -7.89
C TYR A 30 -0.20 9.80 -7.49
N ASP A 31 0.67 10.29 -6.61
CA ASP A 31 0.67 11.69 -6.21
C ASP A 31 1.21 12.55 -7.35
N LYS A 32 0.54 13.68 -7.62
CA LYS A 32 0.92 14.55 -8.73
C LYS A 32 2.31 15.12 -8.56
N ALA A 33 2.66 15.51 -7.34
CA ALA A 33 4.00 16.04 -7.07
C ALA A 33 5.06 14.98 -7.32
N TYR A 34 4.76 13.73 -6.95
CA TYR A 34 5.68 12.63 -7.20
C TYR A 34 5.87 12.39 -8.70
N LEU A 35 4.78 12.42 -9.46
CA LEU A 35 4.85 12.23 -10.91
C LEU A 35 5.70 13.29 -11.59
N SER A 36 5.72 14.49 -11.04
CA SER A 36 6.50 15.60 -11.60
C SER A 36 7.95 15.59 -11.13
N SER A 37 8.28 14.71 -10.22
CA SER A 37 9.60 14.66 -9.62
C SER A 37 10.60 14.06 -10.61
N PRO A 38 11.80 14.65 -10.76
CA PRO A 38 12.76 14.14 -11.76
C PRO A 38 13.23 12.72 -11.51
N GLY A 39 13.20 12.27 -10.27
CA GLY A 39 13.65 10.93 -9.95
C GLY A 39 12.52 9.92 -9.78
N ALA A 40 11.29 10.28 -10.20
CA ALA A 40 10.15 9.41 -10.00
C ALA A 40 10.33 8.07 -10.69
N SER A 41 9.97 7.00 -9.99
CA SER A 41 9.97 5.67 -10.55
C SER A 41 8.68 4.97 -10.15
N PRO A 42 8.20 4.01 -10.95
CA PRO A 42 6.96 3.31 -10.60
C PRO A 42 7.16 2.46 -9.36
N VAL A 43 6.08 2.27 -8.60
CA VAL A 43 6.13 1.37 -7.44
C VAL A 43 6.33 -0.07 -7.89
N SER A 44 5.89 -0.38 -9.12
CA SER A 44 5.98 -1.73 -9.68
C SER A 44 5.92 -1.64 -11.19
N LEU A 45 6.47 -2.63 -11.87
CA LEU A 45 6.36 -2.74 -13.31
C LEU A 45 4.92 -2.88 -13.77
N THR A 46 4.06 -3.42 -12.90
CA THR A 46 2.64 -3.58 -13.22
C THR A 46 1.81 -2.33 -12.90
N LEU A 47 2.44 -1.34 -12.27
CA LEU A 47 1.77 -0.08 -11.94
C LEU A 47 2.65 1.08 -12.42
N PRO A 48 2.82 1.23 -13.74
CA PRO A 48 3.67 2.31 -14.26
C PRO A 48 3.14 3.68 -13.86
N LEU A 49 4.00 4.68 -13.93
CA LEU A 49 3.63 6.05 -13.62
C LEU A 49 2.47 6.49 -14.51
N SER A 50 1.44 7.05 -13.91
CA SER A 50 0.25 7.46 -14.65
C SER A 50 -0.52 8.50 -13.86
N GLU A 51 -1.15 9.44 -14.56
CA GLU A 51 -2.05 10.39 -13.94
C GLU A 51 -3.43 9.80 -13.72
N THR A 52 -3.71 8.65 -14.33
CA THR A 52 -4.99 7.99 -14.20
C THR A 52 -4.93 6.97 -13.06
N PRO A 53 -5.90 6.99 -12.15
CA PRO A 53 -5.90 6.00 -11.05
C PRO A 53 -6.08 4.58 -11.57
N TYR A 54 -5.46 3.65 -10.87
CA TYR A 54 -5.66 2.22 -11.12
C TYR A 54 -6.76 1.71 -10.21
N VAL A 55 -7.63 0.87 -10.75
CA VAL A 55 -8.78 0.33 -10.02
C VAL A 55 -8.75 -1.18 -10.11
N SER A 56 -9.02 -1.86 -9.01
CA SER A 56 -9.05 -3.31 -8.98
C SER A 56 -10.10 -3.79 -7.98
N LYS A 57 -10.76 -4.89 -8.29
CA LYS A 57 -11.74 -5.48 -7.38
C LYS A 57 -11.06 -6.19 -6.21
N THR A 58 -9.81 -6.60 -6.39
CA THR A 58 -9.03 -7.25 -5.35
C THR A 58 -7.78 -6.41 -5.09
N LEU A 59 -7.12 -6.65 -3.96
CA LEU A 59 -5.89 -5.95 -3.68
C LEU A 59 -4.90 -6.22 -4.82
N PHE A 60 -4.24 -5.15 -5.28
CA PHE A 60 -3.32 -5.27 -6.41
C PHE A 60 -2.26 -6.32 -6.11
N PRO A 61 -1.95 -7.20 -7.07
CA PRO A 61 -0.98 -8.27 -6.84
C PRO A 61 0.36 -7.79 -6.30
N PHE A 62 0.81 -6.62 -6.75
CA PHE A 62 2.06 -6.08 -6.24
C PHE A 62 1.98 -5.86 -4.73
N PHE A 63 0.91 -5.21 -4.26
CA PHE A 63 0.77 -4.92 -2.84
C PHE A 63 0.50 -6.20 -2.03
N ASP A 64 -0.33 -7.08 -2.57
CA ASP A 64 -0.59 -8.35 -1.89
C ASP A 64 0.69 -9.17 -1.74
N GLY A 65 1.56 -9.10 -2.73
CA GLY A 65 2.84 -9.82 -2.71
C GLY A 65 3.84 -9.25 -1.72
N LEU A 66 3.63 -8.04 -1.20
CA LEU A 66 4.49 -7.49 -0.17
C LEU A 66 4.24 -8.11 1.20
N ILE A 67 3.12 -8.80 1.37
CA ILE A 67 2.78 -9.44 2.63
C ILE A 67 3.55 -10.76 2.72
N PRO A 68 4.48 -10.90 3.68
CA PRO A 68 5.25 -12.15 3.79
C PRO A 68 4.32 -13.30 4.17
N GLU A 69 4.44 -14.42 3.49
CA GLU A 69 3.67 -15.59 3.81
C GLU A 69 4.35 -16.38 4.92
N GLY A 70 3.56 -17.20 5.59
CA GLY A 70 4.08 -18.06 6.64
C GLY A 70 4.43 -17.28 7.89
N TRP A 71 5.56 -16.59 7.87
CA TRP A 71 6.01 -15.84 9.04
C TRP A 71 4.95 -14.87 9.54
N LEU A 72 4.39 -14.07 8.63
CA LEU A 72 3.42 -13.07 9.03
C LEU A 72 2.13 -13.72 9.52
N LEU A 73 1.71 -14.80 8.85
CA LEU A 73 0.51 -15.51 9.29
C LEU A 73 0.68 -16.06 10.70
N GLU A 74 1.88 -16.52 11.03
CA GLU A 74 2.15 -16.98 12.38
C GLU A 74 2.06 -15.85 13.39
N VAL A 75 2.63 -14.70 13.07
CA VAL A 75 2.57 -13.53 13.94
C VAL A 75 1.13 -13.05 14.12
N VAL A 76 0.39 -13.00 13.02
CA VAL A 76 -1.00 -12.55 13.02
C VAL A 76 -1.87 -13.49 13.86
N SER A 77 -1.65 -14.79 13.77
CA SER A 77 -2.46 -15.73 14.53
C SER A 77 -2.24 -15.63 16.03
N ARG A 78 -1.10 -15.07 16.46
CA ARG A 78 -0.84 -14.81 17.87
C ARG A 78 -1.43 -13.49 18.34
N ASN A 79 -1.75 -12.61 17.41
CA ASN A 79 -2.35 -11.33 17.73
C ASN A 79 -3.82 -11.36 17.30
N TRP A 80 -4.68 -11.67 18.24
CA TRP A 80 -6.11 -11.87 17.97
C TRP A 80 -6.78 -10.64 17.37
N LYS A 81 -6.15 -9.48 17.42
CA LYS A 81 -6.71 -8.27 16.84
C LYS A 81 -6.52 -8.19 15.33
N LEU A 82 -5.65 -9.03 14.79
CA LEU A 82 -5.40 -9.04 13.35
C LEU A 82 -6.16 -10.19 12.70
N ASP A 83 -6.84 -9.88 11.61
CA ASP A 83 -7.60 -10.85 10.85
C ASP A 83 -6.73 -11.35 9.70
N PRO A 84 -6.37 -12.65 9.67
CA PRO A 84 -5.51 -13.16 8.60
C PRO A 84 -6.14 -13.09 7.21
N GLN A 85 -7.44 -12.86 7.13
CA GLN A 85 -8.11 -12.71 5.84
C GLN A 85 -8.21 -11.26 5.39
N ASP A 86 -7.86 -10.33 6.26
CA ASP A 86 -7.88 -8.90 5.93
C ASP A 86 -6.56 -8.52 5.29
N ARG A 87 -6.45 -8.74 3.98
CA ARG A 87 -5.18 -8.50 3.28
C ARG A 87 -4.71 -7.06 3.38
N PHE A 88 -5.62 -6.10 3.32
CA PHE A 88 -5.26 -4.70 3.43
C PHE A 88 -4.67 -4.40 4.83
N GLY A 89 -5.30 -4.90 5.86
CA GLY A 89 -4.79 -4.72 7.22
C GLY A 89 -3.42 -5.36 7.41
N LEU A 90 -3.23 -6.56 6.85
CA LEU A 90 -1.94 -7.24 6.91
C LEU A 90 -0.87 -6.44 6.18
N LEU A 91 -1.22 -5.84 5.05
CA LEU A 91 -0.30 -5.00 4.29
C LEU A 91 0.19 -3.82 5.14
N LEU A 92 -0.74 -3.17 5.83
CA LEU A 92 -0.39 -2.02 6.66
C LEU A 92 0.56 -2.39 7.80
N VAL A 93 0.40 -3.59 8.35
CA VAL A 93 1.28 -4.06 9.42
C VAL A 93 2.62 -4.50 8.86
N ALA A 94 2.61 -5.26 7.77
CA ALA A 94 3.82 -5.89 7.24
C ALA A 94 4.77 -4.91 6.59
N CYS A 95 4.23 -3.87 5.94
CA CYS A 95 5.02 -3.01 5.08
C CYS A 95 5.27 -1.63 5.66
N ARG A 96 4.97 -1.46 6.93
CA ARG A 96 5.13 -0.17 7.59
C ARG A 96 6.58 0.31 7.57
N ASP A 97 7.51 -0.61 7.78
CA ASP A 97 8.93 -0.28 7.80
C ASP A 97 9.58 -0.44 6.43
N GLY A 98 8.79 -0.90 5.47
CA GLY A 98 9.27 -1.06 4.12
C GLY A 98 10.06 -2.32 3.88
N ILE A 99 9.92 -2.87 2.69
CA ILE A 99 10.74 -3.98 2.21
C ILE A 99 11.27 -3.54 0.86
N GLY A 100 12.57 -3.46 0.73
CA GLY A 100 13.16 -2.91 -0.46
C GLY A 100 12.93 -1.40 -0.55
N ASN A 101 12.45 -0.94 -1.69
CA ASN A 101 12.28 0.49 -1.94
C ASN A 101 10.90 1.03 -1.61
N VAL A 102 9.94 0.15 -1.35
CA VAL A 102 8.55 0.55 -1.18
C VAL A 102 8.10 0.30 0.25
N SER A 103 7.46 1.30 0.85
CA SER A 103 6.82 1.13 2.14
C SER A 103 5.37 1.59 2.07
N VAL A 104 4.54 1.02 2.93
CA VAL A 104 3.11 1.31 2.97
C VAL A 104 2.73 1.53 4.41
N THR A 105 2.06 2.64 4.69
CA THR A 105 1.69 2.99 6.05
C THR A 105 0.27 3.53 6.10
N ASP A 106 -0.36 3.41 7.26
CA ASP A 106 -1.72 3.92 7.45
C ASP A 106 -1.73 5.40 7.82
N GLN A 107 -0.56 6.02 7.96
CA GLN A 107 -0.47 7.43 8.30
C GLN A 107 0.57 8.09 7.43
N LYS A 108 0.24 9.27 6.92
CA LYS A 108 1.22 10.04 6.19
C LYS A 108 2.31 10.49 7.15
N GLU A 109 3.55 10.21 6.80
CA GLU A 109 4.66 10.62 7.64
C GLU A 109 4.76 12.13 7.68
N ALA A 110 4.90 12.65 8.88
CA ALA A 110 5.11 14.08 9.04
C ALA A 110 6.51 14.42 8.57
N ILE A 111 6.60 15.42 7.74
CA ILE A 111 7.89 15.92 7.28
C ILE A 111 8.16 17.21 8.04
N GLU A 112 9.09 17.13 8.92
CA GLU A 112 9.47 18.29 9.71
C GLU A 112 10.66 18.99 9.16
#